data_a1ead75f21dd1ad72321dd29111aeb4b
#
_entry.id   a1ead75f21dd1ad72321dd29111aeb4b
#
_cell.length_a   1.000
_cell.length_b   1.000
_cell.length_c   1.000
_cell.angle_alpha   90.00
_cell.angle_beta   90.00
_cell.angle_gamma   90.00
#
_symmetry.space_group_name_H-M   'P 1'
#
loop_
_entity.id
_entity.type
_entity.pdbx_description
1 polymer ?
#
loop_
_entity_poly.entity_id
_entity_poly.type
_entity_poly.pdbx_seq_one_letter_code
_entity_poly.pdbx_strand_id
1 'polypeptide(L)'
;MALTKAEMAEALFNQLGLNKREARELVDLFFEEVRAALSDGEQVKLSGFGNFDLRDKNPRPGRNPKTGEEIPITARRVVTFRPGQKLKARVEAYVGAQE
;
A
#
# COMPACT_ATOMS: atom_id res chain seq x y z
N MET A 1 11.79 -7.64 10.35
CA MET A 1 10.49 -7.55 11.04
C MET A 1 9.57 -6.63 10.30
N ALA A 2 8.30 -6.83 10.40
CA ALA A 2 7.31 -6.03 9.70
C ALA A 2 6.42 -5.29 10.69
N LEU A 3 6.00 -4.10 10.31
CA LEU A 3 5.02 -3.35 11.08
C LEU A 3 3.63 -3.89 10.72
N THR A 4 2.88 -4.33 11.72
CA THR A 4 1.56 -4.90 11.53
C THR A 4 0.48 -3.93 12.01
N LYS A 5 -0.77 -4.22 11.64
CA LYS A 5 -1.90 -3.41 12.13
C LYS A 5 -2.00 -3.47 13.66
N ALA A 6 -1.69 -4.62 14.24
CA ALA A 6 -1.71 -4.76 15.69
C ALA A 6 -0.69 -3.83 16.35
N GLU A 7 0.49 -3.73 15.75
CA GLU A 7 1.52 -2.83 16.27
C GLU A 7 1.14 -1.36 16.10
N MET A 8 0.46 -1.03 15.01
CA MET A 8 -0.06 0.32 14.82
C MET A 8 -1.09 0.66 15.89
N ALA A 9 -1.99 -0.28 16.19
CA ALA A 9 -3.00 -0.06 17.21
C ALA A 9 -2.35 0.11 18.59
N GLU A 10 -1.31 -0.65 18.86
CA GLU A 10 -0.57 -0.52 20.12
C GLU A 10 0.07 0.86 20.25
N ALA A 11 0.63 1.37 19.16
CA ALA A 11 1.22 2.71 19.16
C ALA A 11 0.17 3.78 19.45
N LEU A 12 -1.02 3.65 18.88
CA LEU A 12 -2.10 4.59 19.15
C LEU A 12 -2.55 4.51 20.61
N PHE A 13 -2.63 3.29 21.13
CA PHE A 13 -2.96 3.09 22.54
C PHE A 13 -1.93 3.79 23.43
N ASN A 14 -0.65 3.59 23.15
CA ASN A 14 0.42 4.14 23.97
C ASN A 14 0.57 5.64 23.86
N GLN A 15 0.38 6.20 22.66
CA GLN A 15 0.70 7.60 22.41
C GLN A 15 -0.49 8.54 22.50
N LEU A 16 -1.69 8.05 22.22
CA LEU A 16 -2.88 8.91 22.17
C LEU A 16 -3.87 8.65 23.29
N GLY A 17 -3.62 7.66 24.14
CA GLY A 17 -4.52 7.37 25.23
C GLY A 17 -5.84 6.74 24.84
N LEU A 18 -5.93 6.22 23.62
CA LEU A 18 -7.12 5.47 23.21
C LEU A 18 -7.12 4.11 23.91
N ASN A 19 -8.31 3.55 24.19
CA ASN A 19 -8.31 2.19 24.70
C ASN A 19 -8.00 1.22 23.55
N LYS A 20 -7.71 -0.04 23.89
CA LYS A 20 -7.26 -1.02 22.90
C LYS A 20 -8.27 -1.27 21.80
N ARG A 21 -9.54 -1.30 22.15
CA ARG A 21 -10.60 -1.51 21.18
C ARG A 21 -10.71 -0.37 20.21
N GLU A 22 -10.69 0.86 20.74
CA GLU A 22 -10.75 2.06 19.89
C GLU A 22 -9.56 2.16 18.97
N ALA A 23 -8.38 1.82 19.47
CA ALA A 23 -7.17 1.86 18.66
C ALA A 23 -7.25 0.90 17.48
N ARG A 24 -7.74 -0.32 17.72
CA ARG A 24 -7.90 -1.30 16.65
C ARG A 24 -8.95 -0.87 15.64
N GLU A 25 -10.06 -0.33 16.13
CA GLU A 25 -11.11 0.14 15.23
C GLU A 25 -10.64 1.30 14.35
N LEU A 26 -9.84 2.18 14.91
CA LEU A 26 -9.30 3.31 14.15
C LEU A 26 -8.36 2.84 13.04
N VAL A 27 -7.47 1.89 13.35
CA VAL A 27 -6.57 1.34 12.34
C VAL A 27 -7.36 0.64 11.24
N ASP A 28 -8.34 -0.15 11.61
CA ASP A 28 -9.18 -0.85 10.62
C ASP A 28 -9.95 0.13 9.75
N LEU A 29 -10.48 1.18 10.36
CA LEU A 29 -11.21 2.21 9.60
C LEU A 29 -10.28 2.89 8.59
N PHE A 30 -9.07 3.23 9.00
CA PHE A 30 -8.12 3.88 8.09
C PHE A 30 -7.88 3.02 6.85
N PHE A 31 -7.56 1.75 7.05
CA PHE A 31 -7.28 0.89 5.91
C PHE A 31 -8.51 0.58 5.08
N GLU A 32 -9.67 0.52 5.71
CA GLU A 32 -10.91 0.32 4.96
C GLU A 32 -11.23 1.52 4.08
N GLU A 33 -10.99 2.74 4.57
CA GLU A 33 -11.20 3.94 3.76
C GLU A 33 -10.26 3.96 2.55
N VAL A 34 -9.02 3.54 2.74
CA VAL A 34 -8.07 3.44 1.62
C VAL A 34 -8.53 2.40 0.61
N ARG A 35 -8.94 1.22 1.09
CA ARG A 35 -9.41 0.17 0.20
C ARG A 35 -10.66 0.59 -0.58
N ALA A 36 -11.59 1.23 0.08
CA ALA A 36 -12.83 1.66 -0.56
C ALA A 36 -12.57 2.70 -1.66
N ALA A 37 -11.70 3.67 -1.38
CA ALA A 37 -11.37 4.69 -2.36
C ALA A 37 -10.72 4.05 -3.60
N LEU A 38 -9.74 3.19 -3.41
CA LEU A 38 -9.06 2.54 -4.51
C LEU A 38 -10.00 1.62 -5.28
N SER A 39 -10.88 0.94 -4.59
CA SER A 39 -11.87 0.07 -5.21
C SER A 39 -12.83 0.87 -6.10
N ASP A 40 -13.11 2.11 -5.72
CA ASP A 40 -13.97 2.99 -6.51
C ASP A 40 -13.23 3.74 -7.61
N GLY A 41 -11.95 3.50 -7.77
CA GLY A 41 -11.17 4.14 -8.84
C GLY A 41 -10.59 5.48 -8.47
N GLU A 42 -10.52 5.81 -7.18
CA GLU A 42 -9.97 7.07 -6.71
C GLU A 42 -8.55 6.90 -6.22
N GLN A 43 -7.72 7.87 -6.55
CA GLN A 43 -6.37 7.93 -5.98
C GLN A 43 -6.46 8.23 -4.48
N VAL A 44 -5.45 7.79 -3.74
CA VAL A 44 -5.33 8.14 -2.32
C VAL A 44 -4.04 8.93 -2.15
N LYS A 45 -4.17 10.17 -1.68
CA LYS A 45 -3.02 11.05 -1.48
C LYS A 45 -2.82 11.29 0.00
N LEU A 46 -1.68 10.86 0.51
CA LEU A 46 -1.35 11.00 1.93
C LEU A 46 -0.15 11.93 2.05
N SER A 47 -0.42 13.18 2.36
CA SER A 47 0.64 14.20 2.46
C SER A 47 1.72 13.78 3.44
N GLY A 48 2.97 13.92 3.02
CA GLY A 48 4.10 13.55 3.84
C GLY A 48 4.44 12.08 3.81
N PHE A 49 3.60 11.27 3.20
CA PHE A 49 3.83 9.82 3.12
C PHE A 49 3.96 9.35 1.67
N GLY A 50 2.92 9.51 0.88
CA GLY A 50 2.95 9.08 -0.50
C GLY A 50 1.56 8.96 -1.08
N ASN A 51 1.50 8.49 -2.32
CA ASN A 51 0.25 8.37 -3.04
C ASN A 51 0.05 6.95 -3.52
N PHE A 52 -1.20 6.49 -3.43
CA PHE A 52 -1.60 5.24 -4.08
C PHE A 52 -2.30 5.60 -5.38
N ASP A 53 -1.73 5.17 -6.50
CA ASP A 53 -2.28 5.43 -7.81
C ASP A 53 -2.84 4.15 -8.41
N LEU A 54 -3.75 4.32 -9.35
CA LEU A 54 -4.33 3.21 -10.07
C LEU A 54 -3.80 3.23 -11.49
N ARG A 55 -3.53 2.07 -12.03
CA ARG A 55 -3.05 1.94 -13.40
C ARG A 55 -3.81 0.83 -14.08
N ASP A 56 -4.39 1.15 -15.23
CA ASP A 56 -5.07 0.17 -16.05
C ASP A 56 -4.08 -0.45 -17.01
N LYS A 57 -4.03 -1.77 -17.02
CA LYS A 57 -3.19 -2.49 -17.96
C LYS A 57 -4.05 -3.09 -19.05
N ASN A 58 -3.73 -2.73 -20.28
CA ASN A 58 -4.47 -3.20 -21.44
C ASN A 58 -4.25 -4.70 -21.67
N PRO A 59 -5.21 -5.39 -22.29
CA PRO A 59 -4.98 -6.78 -22.71
C PRO A 59 -3.82 -6.84 -23.69
N ARG A 60 -3.00 -7.83 -23.56
CA ARG A 60 -1.89 -8.05 -24.48
C ARG A 60 -1.61 -9.53 -24.58
N PRO A 61 -1.06 -10.01 -25.69
CA PRO A 61 -0.71 -11.40 -25.80
C PRO A 61 0.50 -11.72 -24.94
N GLY A 62 0.41 -12.82 -24.23
CA GLY A 62 1.56 -13.42 -23.57
C GLY A 62 1.99 -14.63 -24.36
N ARG A 63 3.03 -15.31 -23.90
CA ARG A 63 3.55 -16.48 -24.61
C ARG A 63 3.92 -17.56 -23.61
N ASN A 64 3.46 -18.76 -23.88
CA ASN A 64 3.81 -19.90 -23.05
C ASN A 64 5.29 -20.27 -23.33
N PRO A 65 6.15 -20.19 -22.33
CA PRO A 65 7.59 -20.47 -22.56
C PRO A 65 7.89 -21.89 -22.97
N LYS A 66 7.00 -22.85 -22.70
CA LYS A 66 7.22 -24.24 -23.06
C LYS A 66 6.80 -24.56 -24.48
N THR A 67 5.71 -23.98 -24.94
CA THR A 67 5.15 -24.30 -26.26
C THR A 67 5.30 -23.17 -27.26
N GLY A 68 5.60 -21.95 -26.79
CA GLY A 68 5.66 -20.79 -27.66
C GLY A 68 4.28 -20.28 -28.06
N GLU A 69 3.22 -20.87 -27.53
CA GLU A 69 1.85 -20.51 -27.87
C GLU A 69 1.45 -19.17 -27.24
N GLU A 70 0.75 -18.35 -27.98
CA GLU A 70 0.28 -17.09 -27.47
C GLU A 70 -0.87 -17.29 -26.49
N ILE A 71 -0.79 -16.64 -25.34
CA ILE A 71 -1.83 -16.70 -24.32
C ILE A 71 -2.30 -15.28 -24.08
N PRO A 72 -3.58 -14.96 -24.31
CA PRO A 72 -4.06 -13.58 -24.07
C PRO A 72 -4.03 -13.24 -22.58
N ILE A 73 -3.55 -12.04 -22.28
CA ILE A 73 -3.56 -11.48 -20.93
C ILE A 73 -4.68 -10.47 -20.86
N THR A 74 -5.65 -10.69 -19.96
CA THR A 74 -6.80 -9.81 -19.86
C THR A 74 -6.42 -8.45 -19.27
N ALA A 75 -7.23 -7.44 -19.58
CA ALA A 75 -7.09 -6.14 -18.98
C ALA A 75 -7.31 -6.23 -17.47
N ARG A 76 -6.57 -5.41 -16.72
CA ARG A 76 -6.74 -5.39 -15.28
C ARG A 76 -6.30 -4.06 -14.72
N ARG A 77 -6.78 -3.73 -13.53
CA ARG A 77 -6.38 -2.54 -12.82
C ARG A 77 -5.45 -2.92 -11.68
N VAL A 78 -4.36 -2.22 -11.54
CA VAL A 78 -3.40 -2.49 -10.48
C VAL A 78 -3.18 -1.23 -9.65
N VAL A 79 -2.76 -1.41 -8.41
CA VAL A 79 -2.45 -0.34 -7.50
C VAL A 79 -0.93 -0.18 -7.44
N THR A 80 -0.45 1.06 -7.55
CA THR A 80 0.96 1.34 -7.36
C THR A 80 1.11 2.37 -6.26
N PHE A 81 2.19 2.27 -5.49
CA PHE A 81 2.49 3.22 -4.43
C PHE A 81 3.68 4.07 -4.84
N ARG A 82 3.53 5.40 -4.72
CA ARG A 82 4.61 6.34 -4.97
C ARG A 82 4.96 7.04 -3.67
N PRO A 83 6.13 6.77 -3.10
CA PRO A 83 6.52 7.44 -1.86
C PRO A 83 6.72 8.92 -2.09
N GLY A 84 6.35 9.74 -1.11
CA GLY A 84 6.59 11.17 -1.17
C GLY A 84 8.03 11.49 -0.81
N GLN A 85 8.41 12.76 -1.00
CA GLN A 85 9.80 13.17 -0.78
C GLN A 85 10.25 12.97 0.67
N LYS A 86 9.38 13.26 1.62
CA LYS A 86 9.73 13.09 3.04
C LYS A 86 9.99 11.64 3.39
N LEU A 87 9.16 10.76 2.88
CA LEU A 87 9.34 9.33 3.12
C LEU A 87 10.61 8.83 2.45
N LYS A 88 10.84 9.21 1.21
CA LYS A 88 12.05 8.80 0.48
C LYS A 88 13.31 9.25 1.20
N ALA A 89 13.35 10.51 1.62
CA ALA A 89 14.50 11.04 2.30
C ALA A 89 14.78 10.31 3.60
N ARG A 90 13.72 9.98 4.33
CA ARG A 90 13.87 9.29 5.60
C ARG A 90 14.37 7.86 5.44
N VAL A 91 13.88 7.19 4.40
CA VAL A 91 14.33 5.82 4.11
C VAL A 91 15.78 5.82 3.61
N GLU A 92 16.12 6.77 2.75
CA GLU A 92 17.47 6.86 2.20
C GLU A 92 18.50 7.21 3.27
N ALA A 93 18.08 7.89 4.32
CA ALA A 93 18.99 8.25 5.42
C ALA A 93 19.26 7.09 6.37
N TYR A 94 18.57 5.97 6.22
CA TYR A 94 18.75 4.84 7.11
C TYR A 94 20.11 4.17 6.86
N VAL A 95 20.88 4.03 7.90
CA VAL A 95 22.24 3.43 7.82
C VAL A 95 22.41 2.26 8.77
N GLY A 96 21.35 1.81 9.39
CA GLY A 96 21.45 0.70 10.33
C GLY A 96 21.76 -0.61 9.64
N ALA A 97 21.57 -1.66 10.02
CA ALA A 97 21.69 -3.04 9.56
C ALA A 97 22.07 -3.19 8.08
N GLN A 98 23.03 -2.47 7.62
CA GLN A 98 23.41 -2.47 6.21
C GLN A 98 24.36 -3.56 5.89
N GLU A 99 24.87 -4.27 6.53
CA GLU A 99 25.93 -5.19 6.19
C GLU A 99 25.54 -6.33 5.41
#